data_7c39543921c028d37ee0a3a2d06a932d
#
_entry.id   7c39543921c028d37ee0a3a2d06a932d
#
_cell.length_a   1.000
_cell.length_b   1.000
_cell.length_c   1.000
_cell.angle_alpha   90.00
_cell.angle_beta   90.00
_cell.angle_gamma   90.00
#
_symmetry.space_group_name_H-M   'P 1'
#
loop_
_entity.id
_entity.type
_entity.pdbx_description
1 polymer ?
#
loop_
_entity_poly.entity_id
_entity_poly.type
_entity_poly.pdbx_seq_one_letter_code
_entity_poly.pdbx_strand_id
1 'polypeptide(L)'
;MNGLGVGGSQSPNLVNAANAILYAFMTITCFAGPWLTNIIGFRWTLALGSVGYPLYAAGLYHNNRTGAEWFVYFGSVMCGISAGFFWSVEGAIATGYPEAHKRGRYIATWFSFRNFGNIIGGSISLALNHKVNRRGKVGYKTYQAFIAIQCLGLIFGLFLSNPEKVQRDDGTKIEAPRGIKWREELKQMWKLLRSRQILLLTPLFWYFGWIQAYPGTYLATYFTVRSRALGSFMSAVVGTLSTWLAGMLVDIPWAKKRQTRAITTFIFIAVVNSATWIWAVYIQNEYRHTKPVLDWGNLSAFGRGFGVYMFERITFSLVENYVYWCISNLSDSPGDSIRYSSLLRGIETAGVAVGFGVQAVPTALIATASINCGLWFLSLPFSFYATVQVVRKFNELEREREAKAAGAEVGDDDSRA
;
A
#
# COMPACT_ATOMS: atom_id res chain seq x y z
N MET A 1 -13.51 2.61 -1.22
CA MET A 1 -14.46 2.11 -0.18
C MET A 1 -13.86 2.11 1.22
N ASN A 2 -12.63 1.65 1.42
CA ASN A 2 -11.99 1.68 2.75
C ASN A 2 -11.91 3.09 3.38
N GLY A 3 -11.69 4.14 2.56
CA GLY A 3 -11.69 5.52 3.02
C GLY A 3 -13.00 6.02 3.63
N LEU A 4 -14.13 5.36 3.34
CA LEU A 4 -15.43 5.65 3.98
C LEU A 4 -15.55 5.05 5.39
N GLY A 5 -14.52 4.37 5.85
CA GLY A 5 -14.56 3.57 7.07
C GLY A 5 -15.38 2.29 6.86
N VAL A 6 -14.75 1.15 7.08
CA VAL A 6 -15.38 -0.18 7.05
C VAL A 6 -16.27 -0.41 5.83
N GLY A 7 -15.74 -0.13 4.63
CA GLY A 7 -16.47 -0.30 3.36
C GLY A 7 -17.77 0.49 3.23
N GLY A 8 -18.02 1.47 4.13
CA GLY A 8 -19.30 2.21 4.16
C GLY A 8 -20.46 1.46 4.83
N SER A 9 -20.21 0.29 5.42
CA SER A 9 -21.22 -0.54 6.11
C SER A 9 -21.61 0.01 7.48
N GLN A 10 -22.71 -0.49 8.01
CA GLN A 10 -23.16 -0.25 9.39
C GLN A 10 -22.52 -1.22 10.38
N SER A 11 -22.14 -2.43 9.94
CA SER A 11 -21.53 -3.47 10.78
C SER A 11 -20.01 -3.49 10.61
N PRO A 12 -19.25 -2.86 11.50
CA PRO A 12 -17.78 -2.88 11.42
C PRO A 12 -17.19 -4.29 11.50
N ASN A 13 -17.72 -5.14 12.36
CA ASN A 13 -17.18 -6.48 12.61
C ASN A 13 -17.25 -7.37 11.36
N LEU A 14 -18.39 -7.37 10.65
CA LEU A 14 -18.55 -8.13 9.40
C LEU A 14 -17.50 -7.72 8.35
N VAL A 15 -17.36 -6.42 8.14
CA VAL A 15 -16.43 -5.93 7.08
C VAL A 15 -14.98 -6.11 7.49
N ASN A 16 -14.66 -6.01 8.77
CA ASN A 16 -13.33 -6.30 9.28
C ASN A 16 -13.00 -7.79 9.12
N ALA A 17 -13.94 -8.71 9.43
CA ALA A 17 -13.79 -10.14 9.18
C ALA A 17 -13.59 -10.44 7.68
N ALA A 18 -14.41 -9.82 6.83
CA ALA A 18 -14.30 -9.92 5.39
C ALA A 18 -12.95 -9.42 4.86
N ASN A 19 -12.45 -8.29 5.36
CA ASN A 19 -11.12 -7.78 5.03
C ASN A 19 -9.99 -8.70 5.55
N ALA A 20 -10.12 -9.27 6.74
CA ALA A 20 -9.15 -10.24 7.26
C ALA A 20 -9.01 -11.44 6.31
N ILE A 21 -10.13 -12.00 5.84
CA ILE A 21 -10.17 -13.08 4.85
C ILE A 21 -9.53 -12.61 3.53
N LEU A 22 -9.93 -11.44 3.01
CA LEU A 22 -9.38 -10.87 1.78
C LEU A 22 -7.85 -10.80 1.84
N TYR A 23 -7.31 -10.20 2.88
CA TYR A 23 -5.86 -10.01 3.00
C TYR A 23 -5.10 -11.32 3.31
N ALA A 24 -5.72 -12.29 3.98
CA ALA A 24 -5.15 -13.62 4.14
C ALA A 24 -4.96 -14.32 2.78
N PHE A 25 -5.97 -14.33 1.92
CA PHE A 25 -5.87 -14.86 0.56
C PHE A 25 -4.90 -14.04 -0.30
N MET A 26 -4.91 -12.72 -0.15
CA MET A 26 -3.96 -11.83 -0.84
C MET A 26 -2.52 -12.15 -0.45
N THR A 27 -2.24 -12.42 0.82
CA THR A 27 -0.90 -12.83 1.28
C THR A 27 -0.41 -14.05 0.51
N ILE A 28 -1.21 -15.11 0.46
CA ILE A 28 -0.87 -16.35 -0.24
C ILE A 28 -0.62 -16.10 -1.73
N THR A 29 -1.51 -15.34 -2.36
CA THR A 29 -1.45 -15.10 -3.81
C THR A 29 -0.38 -14.09 -4.22
N CYS A 30 0.04 -13.17 -3.35
CA CYS A 30 1.22 -12.33 -3.58
C CYS A 30 2.49 -13.18 -3.77
N PHE A 31 2.67 -14.24 -2.99
CA PHE A 31 3.81 -15.14 -3.16
C PHE A 31 3.71 -16.01 -4.43
N ALA A 32 2.50 -16.32 -4.87
CA ALA A 32 2.25 -17.06 -6.11
C ALA A 32 2.28 -16.16 -7.37
N GLY A 33 2.18 -14.85 -7.21
CA GLY A 33 2.05 -13.88 -8.30
C GLY A 33 3.17 -13.95 -9.35
N PRO A 34 4.45 -13.94 -8.99
CA PRO A 34 5.56 -14.05 -9.93
C PRO A 34 5.49 -15.33 -10.78
N TRP A 35 5.15 -16.46 -10.16
CA TRP A 35 5.00 -17.73 -10.85
C TRP A 35 3.83 -17.71 -11.85
N LEU A 36 2.66 -17.22 -11.44
CA LEU A 36 1.51 -17.14 -12.36
C LEU A 36 1.80 -16.22 -13.53
N THR A 37 2.46 -15.08 -13.27
CA THR A 37 2.85 -14.13 -14.31
C THR A 37 3.79 -14.75 -15.35
N ASN A 38 4.67 -15.66 -14.93
CA ASN A 38 5.53 -16.42 -15.82
C ASN A 38 4.77 -17.38 -16.74
N ILE A 39 3.57 -17.84 -16.33
CA ILE A 39 2.73 -18.75 -17.13
C ILE A 39 1.83 -17.99 -18.10
N ILE A 40 1.02 -17.06 -17.57
CA ILE A 40 -0.03 -16.39 -18.37
C ILE A 40 0.36 -15.00 -18.87
N GLY A 41 1.52 -14.48 -18.42
CA GLY A 41 2.04 -13.16 -18.78
C GLY A 41 1.42 -12.00 -17.99
N PHE A 42 2.06 -10.84 -18.08
CA PHE A 42 1.69 -9.63 -17.32
C PHE A 42 0.27 -9.15 -17.62
N ARG A 43 -0.11 -9.11 -18.89
CA ARG A 43 -1.42 -8.64 -19.37
C ARG A 43 -2.57 -9.40 -18.72
N TRP A 44 -2.54 -10.73 -18.80
CA TRP A 44 -3.61 -11.58 -18.27
C TRP A 44 -3.61 -11.60 -16.74
N THR A 45 -2.44 -11.60 -16.10
CA THR A 45 -2.34 -11.51 -14.64
C THR A 45 -2.95 -10.22 -14.12
N LEU A 46 -2.68 -9.07 -14.76
CA LEU A 46 -3.26 -7.79 -14.39
C LEU A 46 -4.78 -7.76 -14.62
N ALA A 47 -5.25 -8.22 -15.77
CA ALA A 47 -6.67 -8.23 -16.11
C ALA A 47 -7.48 -9.12 -15.17
N LEU A 48 -7.06 -10.37 -14.94
CA LEU A 48 -7.70 -11.29 -13.99
C LEU A 48 -7.59 -10.79 -12.55
N GLY A 49 -6.47 -10.12 -12.22
CA GLY A 49 -6.26 -9.50 -10.93
C GLY A 49 -7.23 -8.35 -10.59
N SER A 50 -7.93 -7.81 -11.59
CA SER A 50 -8.93 -6.75 -11.36
C SER A 50 -10.35 -7.26 -11.10
N VAL A 51 -10.67 -8.52 -11.41
CA VAL A 51 -12.04 -9.08 -11.39
C VAL A 51 -12.65 -9.17 -9.98
N GLY A 52 -11.84 -9.43 -8.96
CA GLY A 52 -12.33 -9.61 -7.59
C GLY A 52 -12.85 -8.32 -6.94
N TYR A 53 -12.37 -7.16 -7.35
CA TYR A 53 -12.76 -5.89 -6.75
C TYR A 53 -14.26 -5.56 -6.93
N PRO A 54 -14.85 -5.64 -8.15
CA PRO A 54 -16.26 -5.44 -8.32
C PRO A 54 -17.11 -6.51 -7.62
N LEU A 55 -16.63 -7.75 -7.50
CA LEU A 55 -17.34 -8.81 -6.76
C LEU A 55 -17.43 -8.49 -5.26
N TYR A 56 -16.34 -8.03 -4.65
CA TYR A 56 -16.35 -7.59 -3.26
C TYR A 56 -17.28 -6.39 -3.04
N ALA A 57 -17.22 -5.39 -3.92
CA ALA A 57 -18.10 -4.23 -3.87
C ALA A 57 -19.59 -4.63 -4.04
N ALA A 58 -19.88 -5.60 -4.92
CA ALA A 58 -21.23 -6.15 -5.11
C ALA A 58 -21.70 -6.91 -3.86
N GLY A 59 -20.81 -7.65 -3.19
CA GLY A 59 -21.09 -8.30 -1.91
C GLY A 59 -21.52 -7.30 -0.83
N LEU A 60 -20.76 -6.20 -0.69
CA LEU A 60 -21.09 -5.11 0.24
C LEU A 60 -22.42 -4.42 -0.13
N TYR A 61 -22.67 -4.19 -1.42
CA TYR A 61 -23.95 -3.66 -1.90
C TYR A 61 -25.12 -4.58 -1.55
N HIS A 62 -24.97 -5.87 -1.83
CA HIS A 62 -25.98 -6.88 -1.53
C HIS A 62 -26.29 -6.94 -0.02
N ASN A 63 -25.25 -7.02 0.81
CA ASN A 63 -25.41 -6.99 2.27
C ASN A 63 -26.09 -5.71 2.77
N ASN A 64 -25.70 -4.56 2.20
CA ASN A 64 -26.31 -3.28 2.57
C ASN A 64 -27.83 -3.26 2.27
N ARG A 65 -28.29 -3.99 1.23
CA ARG A 65 -29.69 -4.04 0.79
C ARG A 65 -30.50 -5.13 1.49
N THR A 66 -29.94 -6.32 1.65
CA THR A 66 -30.67 -7.52 2.09
C THR A 66 -30.29 -8.00 3.49
N GLY A 67 -29.13 -7.55 4.02
CA GLY A 67 -28.55 -8.07 5.26
C GLY A 67 -27.79 -9.40 5.11
N ALA A 68 -27.82 -10.04 3.93
CA ALA A 68 -27.16 -11.32 3.71
C ALA A 68 -25.61 -11.16 3.70
N GLU A 69 -24.92 -12.02 4.45
CA GLU A 69 -23.46 -11.90 4.68
C GLU A 69 -22.61 -12.76 3.75
N TRP A 70 -23.16 -13.89 3.27
CA TRP A 70 -22.39 -14.88 2.50
C TRP A 70 -21.68 -14.30 1.29
N PHE A 71 -22.32 -13.36 0.58
CA PHE A 71 -21.76 -12.77 -0.63
C PHE A 71 -20.61 -11.80 -0.30
N VAL A 72 -20.60 -11.19 0.88
CA VAL A 72 -19.46 -10.38 1.36
C VAL A 72 -18.24 -11.28 1.53
N TYR A 73 -18.39 -12.42 2.19
CA TYR A 73 -17.28 -13.37 2.38
C TYR A 73 -16.79 -13.98 1.06
N PHE A 74 -17.70 -14.38 0.19
CA PHE A 74 -17.34 -14.87 -1.16
C PHE A 74 -16.57 -13.80 -1.95
N GLY A 75 -17.10 -12.57 -1.99
CA GLY A 75 -16.45 -11.44 -2.64
C GLY A 75 -15.07 -11.12 -2.06
N SER A 76 -14.90 -11.30 -0.74
CA SER A 76 -13.62 -11.10 -0.06
C SER A 76 -12.56 -12.13 -0.48
N VAL A 77 -12.92 -13.41 -0.57
CA VAL A 77 -12.04 -14.46 -1.06
C VAL A 77 -11.60 -14.17 -2.51
N MET A 78 -12.58 -13.89 -3.38
CA MET A 78 -12.31 -13.60 -4.79
C MET A 78 -11.45 -12.33 -4.96
N CYS A 79 -11.73 -11.29 -4.16
CA CYS A 79 -10.94 -10.07 -4.17
C CYS A 79 -9.52 -10.30 -3.65
N GLY A 80 -9.35 -11.09 -2.59
CA GLY A 80 -8.04 -11.44 -2.06
C GLY A 80 -7.17 -12.16 -3.08
N ILE A 81 -7.72 -13.17 -3.75
CA ILE A 81 -7.03 -13.90 -4.82
C ILE A 81 -6.64 -12.94 -5.97
N SER A 82 -7.59 -12.16 -6.46
CA SER A 82 -7.37 -11.21 -7.55
C SER A 82 -6.37 -10.12 -7.17
N ALA A 83 -6.52 -9.50 -6.00
CA ALA A 83 -5.66 -8.43 -5.54
C ALA A 83 -4.20 -8.89 -5.38
N GLY A 84 -3.96 -10.11 -4.87
CA GLY A 84 -2.60 -10.65 -4.75
C GLY A 84 -1.88 -10.74 -6.10
N PHE A 85 -2.57 -11.19 -7.14
CA PHE A 85 -2.01 -11.21 -8.50
C PHE A 85 -1.83 -9.80 -9.07
N PHE A 86 -2.82 -8.91 -8.89
CA PHE A 86 -2.75 -7.53 -9.35
C PHE A 86 -1.54 -6.79 -8.79
N TRP A 87 -1.43 -6.76 -7.46
CA TRP A 87 -0.39 -5.99 -6.76
C TRP A 87 1.02 -6.57 -6.89
N SER A 88 1.15 -7.88 -7.16
CA SER A 88 2.46 -8.48 -7.43
C SER A 88 3.05 -8.06 -8.78
N VAL A 89 2.19 -7.73 -9.76
CA VAL A 89 2.59 -7.45 -11.15
C VAL A 89 2.65 -5.95 -11.44
N GLU A 90 1.79 -5.16 -10.82
CA GLU A 90 1.65 -3.72 -11.05
C GLU A 90 2.99 -2.97 -10.90
N GLY A 91 3.68 -3.18 -9.78
CA GLY A 91 4.99 -2.59 -9.53
C GLY A 91 6.06 -3.05 -10.52
N ALA A 92 6.00 -4.31 -10.93
CA ALA A 92 6.91 -4.89 -11.91
C ALA A 92 6.75 -4.25 -13.30
N ILE A 93 5.52 -3.95 -13.72
CA ILE A 93 5.24 -3.24 -14.97
C ILE A 93 5.81 -1.82 -14.90
N ALA A 94 5.52 -1.08 -13.82
CA ALA A 94 5.95 0.30 -13.66
C ALA A 94 7.47 0.47 -13.62
N THR A 95 8.21 -0.54 -13.15
CA THR A 95 9.67 -0.50 -13.03
C THR A 95 10.40 -1.22 -14.15
N GLY A 96 9.78 -2.21 -14.76
CA GLY A 96 10.42 -3.10 -15.73
C GLY A 96 10.18 -2.72 -17.20
N TYR A 97 9.08 -2.03 -17.54
CA TYR A 97 8.81 -1.64 -18.93
C TYR A 97 9.65 -0.46 -19.41
N PRO A 98 9.87 0.62 -18.60
CA PRO A 98 10.65 1.75 -19.04
C PRO A 98 12.16 1.45 -19.03
N GLU A 99 12.89 2.22 -19.82
CA GLU A 99 14.35 2.27 -19.80
C GLU A 99 14.87 2.77 -18.45
N ALA A 100 16.11 2.40 -18.10
CA ALA A 100 16.68 2.73 -16.79
C ALA A 100 16.64 4.24 -16.47
N HIS A 101 16.94 5.09 -17.47
CA HIS A 101 16.96 6.55 -17.31
C HIS A 101 15.55 7.18 -17.24
N LYS A 102 14.49 6.50 -17.71
CA LYS A 102 13.09 6.95 -17.64
C LYS A 102 12.33 6.35 -16.47
N ARG A 103 12.88 5.34 -15.78
CA ARG A 103 12.21 4.58 -14.73
C ARG A 103 11.59 5.46 -13.64
N GLY A 104 12.33 6.50 -13.20
CA GLY A 104 11.83 7.44 -12.20
C GLY A 104 10.55 8.18 -12.64
N ARG A 105 10.47 8.61 -13.91
CA ARG A 105 9.28 9.26 -14.47
C ARG A 105 8.07 8.31 -14.51
N TYR A 106 8.27 7.07 -14.90
CA TYR A 106 7.20 6.08 -14.97
C TYR A 106 6.68 5.69 -13.58
N ILE A 107 7.56 5.54 -12.60
CA ILE A 107 7.17 5.31 -11.20
C ILE A 107 6.37 6.51 -10.68
N ALA A 108 6.82 7.74 -10.91
CA ALA A 108 6.10 8.94 -10.52
C ALA A 108 4.72 9.03 -11.20
N THR A 109 4.64 8.70 -12.49
CA THR A 109 3.38 8.65 -13.23
C THR A 109 2.44 7.60 -12.65
N TRP A 110 2.93 6.39 -12.37
CA TRP A 110 2.15 5.33 -11.74
C TRP A 110 1.58 5.75 -10.38
N PHE A 111 2.40 6.30 -9.50
CA PHE A 111 1.93 6.82 -8.20
C PHE A 111 0.92 7.96 -8.36
N SER A 112 1.13 8.84 -9.34
CA SER A 112 0.20 9.94 -9.62
C SER A 112 -1.18 9.43 -10.05
N PHE A 113 -1.26 8.44 -10.94
CA PHE A 113 -2.52 7.82 -11.35
C PHE A 113 -3.20 7.09 -10.18
N ARG A 114 -2.45 6.37 -9.34
CA ARG A 114 -2.99 5.73 -8.14
C ARG A 114 -3.63 6.76 -7.19
N ASN A 115 -2.93 7.85 -6.91
CA ASN A 115 -3.42 8.91 -6.05
C ASN A 115 -4.60 9.66 -6.67
N PHE A 116 -4.57 9.91 -7.97
CA PHE A 116 -5.68 10.54 -8.70
C PHE A 116 -6.95 9.68 -8.64
N GLY A 117 -6.83 8.36 -8.79
CA GLY A 117 -7.94 7.42 -8.59
C GLY A 117 -8.54 7.50 -7.18
N ASN A 118 -7.71 7.65 -6.15
CA ASN A 118 -8.17 7.84 -4.77
C ASN A 118 -8.90 9.17 -4.58
N ILE A 119 -8.43 10.27 -5.21
CA ILE A 119 -9.08 11.58 -5.18
C ILE A 119 -10.45 11.51 -5.87
N ILE A 120 -10.55 10.91 -7.07
CA ILE A 120 -11.81 10.72 -7.79
C ILE A 120 -12.79 9.92 -6.92
N GLY A 121 -12.35 8.78 -6.37
CA GLY A 121 -13.18 7.95 -5.51
C GLY A 121 -13.66 8.69 -4.26
N GLY A 122 -12.79 9.48 -3.63
CA GLY A 122 -13.14 10.33 -2.50
C GLY A 122 -14.15 11.43 -2.88
N SER A 123 -13.97 12.09 -4.03
CA SER A 123 -14.87 13.11 -4.56
C SER A 123 -16.28 12.56 -4.83
N ILE A 124 -16.37 11.40 -5.47
CA ILE A 124 -17.66 10.71 -5.73
C ILE A 124 -18.33 10.37 -4.39
N SER A 125 -17.56 9.85 -3.44
CA SER A 125 -18.06 9.53 -2.10
C SER A 125 -18.62 10.75 -1.40
N LEU A 126 -17.90 11.88 -1.43
CA LEU A 126 -18.32 13.14 -0.82
C LEU A 126 -19.56 13.68 -1.52
N ALA A 127 -19.58 13.74 -2.84
CA ALA A 127 -20.70 14.26 -3.62
C ALA A 127 -22.00 13.49 -3.35
N LEU A 128 -21.92 12.15 -3.21
CA LEU A 128 -23.10 11.29 -2.98
C LEU A 128 -23.57 11.26 -1.52
N ASN A 129 -22.72 11.60 -0.54
CA ASN A 129 -23.02 11.42 0.87
C ASN A 129 -22.98 12.71 1.71
N HIS A 130 -22.71 13.90 1.12
CA HIS A 130 -22.54 15.16 1.86
C HIS A 130 -23.76 15.60 2.66
N LYS A 131 -24.96 15.13 2.30
CA LYS A 131 -26.22 15.46 3.01
C LYS A 131 -26.54 14.50 4.16
N VAL A 132 -25.80 13.38 4.31
CA VAL A 132 -26.13 12.33 5.28
C VAL A 132 -25.50 12.63 6.64
N ASN A 133 -26.24 13.38 7.47
CA ASN A 133 -25.81 13.83 8.79
C ASN A 133 -26.19 12.83 9.91
N ARG A 134 -25.86 11.56 9.73
CA ARG A 134 -26.08 10.50 10.72
C ARG A 134 -24.99 9.43 10.62
N ARG A 135 -24.82 8.63 11.68
CA ARG A 135 -24.04 7.38 11.62
C ARG A 135 -24.78 6.34 10.80
N GLY A 136 -24.07 5.31 10.35
CA GLY A 136 -24.65 4.16 9.67
C GLY A 136 -24.06 3.91 8.29
N LYS A 137 -24.85 3.30 7.43
CA LYS A 137 -24.45 2.89 6.09
C LYS A 137 -24.54 4.01 5.07
N VAL A 138 -23.63 3.98 4.08
CA VAL A 138 -23.68 4.89 2.92
C VAL A 138 -24.82 4.54 1.97
N GLY A 139 -25.20 5.49 1.11
CA GLY A 139 -26.27 5.30 0.14
C GLY A 139 -25.90 4.26 -0.95
N TYR A 140 -26.91 3.57 -1.49
CA TYR A 140 -26.77 2.54 -2.54
C TYR A 140 -26.04 3.06 -3.79
N LYS A 141 -26.29 4.30 -4.18
CA LYS A 141 -25.66 4.94 -5.35
C LYS A 141 -24.13 4.96 -5.25
N THR A 142 -23.59 5.04 -4.03
CA THR A 142 -22.14 5.00 -3.79
C THR A 142 -21.54 3.66 -4.20
N TYR A 143 -22.19 2.54 -3.80
CA TYR A 143 -21.74 1.20 -4.21
C TYR A 143 -21.84 0.99 -5.71
N GLN A 144 -22.96 1.40 -6.33
CA GLN A 144 -23.19 1.27 -7.77
C GLN A 144 -22.12 2.03 -8.58
N ALA A 145 -21.79 3.26 -8.18
CA ALA A 145 -20.74 4.03 -8.83
C ALA A 145 -19.37 3.34 -8.75
N PHE A 146 -19.02 2.81 -7.58
CA PHE A 146 -17.76 2.08 -7.42
C PHE A 146 -17.70 0.78 -8.20
N ILE A 147 -18.79 -0.01 -8.22
CA ILE A 147 -18.88 -1.25 -9.02
C ILE A 147 -18.68 -0.92 -10.50
N ALA A 148 -19.36 0.09 -11.03
CA ALA A 148 -19.25 0.48 -12.43
C ALA A 148 -17.81 0.86 -12.80
N ILE A 149 -17.14 1.68 -11.97
CA ILE A 149 -15.75 2.08 -12.21
C ILE A 149 -14.80 0.88 -12.12
N GLN A 150 -14.99 -0.01 -11.14
CA GLN A 150 -14.14 -1.19 -10.96
C GLN A 150 -14.25 -2.20 -12.11
N CYS A 151 -15.42 -2.32 -12.73
CA CYS A 151 -15.60 -3.15 -13.92
C CYS A 151 -14.76 -2.68 -15.11
N LEU A 152 -14.45 -1.39 -15.21
CA LEU A 152 -13.55 -0.87 -16.24
C LEU A 152 -12.10 -1.38 -16.08
N GLY A 153 -11.70 -1.79 -14.88
CA GLY A 153 -10.36 -2.29 -14.61
C GLY A 153 -9.98 -3.49 -15.47
N LEU A 154 -10.90 -4.43 -15.67
CA LEU A 154 -10.71 -5.58 -16.56
C LEU A 154 -10.43 -5.14 -18.01
N ILE A 155 -11.23 -4.19 -18.49
CA ILE A 155 -11.12 -3.67 -19.87
C ILE A 155 -9.75 -2.99 -20.04
N PHE A 156 -9.38 -2.09 -19.15
CA PHE A 156 -8.08 -1.41 -19.21
C PHE A 156 -6.90 -2.37 -19.06
N GLY A 157 -7.02 -3.40 -18.21
CA GLY A 157 -5.99 -4.44 -18.09
C GLY A 157 -5.71 -5.17 -19.40
N LEU A 158 -6.73 -5.37 -20.24
CA LEU A 158 -6.61 -6.02 -21.54
C LEU A 158 -5.91 -5.15 -22.60
N PHE A 159 -5.84 -3.84 -22.41
CA PHE A 159 -5.07 -2.94 -23.30
C PHE A 159 -3.56 -2.93 -23.03
N LEU A 160 -3.11 -3.55 -21.92
CA LEU A 160 -1.68 -3.62 -21.65
C LEU A 160 -0.94 -4.39 -22.75
N SER A 161 0.13 -3.81 -23.27
CA SER A 161 1.01 -4.47 -24.24
C SER A 161 1.83 -5.57 -23.56
N ASN A 162 2.00 -6.70 -24.24
CA ASN A 162 2.93 -7.73 -23.76
C ASN A 162 4.37 -7.18 -23.78
N PRO A 163 5.25 -7.59 -22.85
CA PRO A 163 6.62 -7.10 -22.76
C PRO A 163 7.38 -7.17 -24.08
N GLU A 164 7.17 -8.25 -24.85
CA GLU A 164 7.82 -8.50 -26.15
C GLU A 164 7.46 -7.49 -27.23
N LYS A 165 6.29 -6.84 -27.09
CA LYS A 165 5.78 -5.86 -28.06
C LYS A 165 6.08 -4.42 -27.65
N VAL A 166 6.67 -4.21 -26.47
CA VAL A 166 7.03 -2.88 -26.01
C VAL A 166 8.28 -2.43 -26.75
N GLN A 167 8.17 -1.32 -27.45
CA GLN A 167 9.29 -0.67 -28.13
C GLN A 167 9.90 0.35 -27.16
N ARG A 168 11.19 0.22 -26.89
CA ARG A 168 11.98 1.19 -26.16
C ARG A 168 12.77 2.05 -27.15
N ASP A 169 13.00 3.31 -26.80
CA ASP A 169 13.74 4.24 -27.68
C ASP A 169 15.19 3.83 -27.85
N ASP A 170 15.76 3.13 -26.84
CA ASP A 170 17.14 2.58 -26.89
C ASP A 170 17.23 1.24 -27.64
N GLY A 171 16.13 0.75 -28.22
CA GLY A 171 16.07 -0.52 -28.93
C GLY A 171 16.21 -1.78 -28.08
N THR A 172 16.35 -1.65 -26.76
CA THR A 172 16.46 -2.80 -25.84
C THR A 172 15.13 -3.51 -25.69
N LYS A 173 15.18 -4.85 -25.66
CA LYS A 173 13.97 -5.67 -25.40
C LYS A 173 13.75 -5.83 -23.91
N ILE A 174 12.47 -5.93 -23.52
CA ILE A 174 12.12 -6.25 -22.14
C ILE A 174 12.34 -7.75 -21.93
N GLU A 175 13.31 -8.09 -21.09
CA GLU A 175 13.49 -9.46 -20.65
C GLU A 175 12.40 -9.79 -19.62
N ALA A 176 11.33 -10.44 -20.09
CA ALA A 176 10.37 -11.06 -19.20
C ALA A 176 10.98 -12.36 -18.64
N PRO A 177 11.01 -12.55 -17.32
CA PRO A 177 11.47 -13.83 -16.76
C PRO A 177 10.49 -14.92 -17.21
N ARG A 178 10.90 -15.76 -18.17
CA ARG A 178 10.11 -16.88 -18.67
C ARG A 178 10.77 -18.20 -18.27
N GLY A 179 9.92 -19.17 -17.95
CA GLY A 179 10.38 -20.56 -17.75
C GLY A 179 11.06 -20.85 -16.41
N ILE A 180 11.05 -19.93 -15.46
CA ILE A 180 11.57 -20.23 -14.11
C ILE A 180 10.60 -21.18 -13.42
N LYS A 181 11.10 -22.34 -12.99
CA LYS A 181 10.30 -23.31 -12.24
C LYS A 181 9.88 -22.72 -10.91
N TRP A 182 8.62 -22.94 -10.50
CA TRP A 182 8.06 -22.41 -9.26
C TRP A 182 8.90 -22.70 -8.00
N ARG A 183 9.55 -23.88 -7.96
CA ARG A 183 10.44 -24.27 -6.86
C ARG A 183 11.69 -23.40 -6.75
N GLU A 184 12.28 -23.02 -7.88
CA GLU A 184 13.45 -22.13 -7.92
C GLU A 184 13.05 -20.70 -7.51
N GLU A 185 11.89 -20.22 -7.94
CA GLU A 185 11.36 -18.91 -7.53
C GLU A 185 11.13 -18.86 -6.02
N LEU A 186 10.47 -19.87 -5.45
CA LEU A 186 10.29 -19.97 -4.00
C LEU A 186 11.62 -20.04 -3.23
N LYS A 187 12.61 -20.75 -3.75
CA LYS A 187 13.95 -20.83 -3.16
C LYS A 187 14.64 -19.47 -3.15
N GLN A 188 14.55 -18.72 -4.26
CA GLN A 188 15.11 -17.36 -4.34
C GLN A 188 14.39 -16.41 -3.37
N MET A 189 13.06 -16.43 -3.32
CA MET A 189 12.28 -15.64 -2.36
C MET A 189 12.64 -15.99 -0.91
N TRP A 190 12.80 -17.28 -0.60
CA TRP A 190 13.21 -17.73 0.74
C TRP A 190 14.61 -17.26 1.12
N LYS A 191 15.55 -17.27 0.16
CA LYS A 191 16.89 -16.71 0.35
C LYS A 191 16.84 -15.21 0.65
N LEU A 192 16.04 -14.45 -0.09
CA LEU A 192 15.86 -13.02 0.12
C LEU A 192 15.17 -12.72 1.46
N LEU A 193 14.13 -13.47 1.82
CA LEU A 193 13.45 -13.33 3.11
C LEU A 193 14.42 -13.51 4.30
N ARG A 194 15.40 -14.40 4.19
CA ARG A 194 16.43 -14.63 5.21
C ARG A 194 17.57 -13.60 5.16
N SER A 195 17.58 -12.69 4.22
CA SER A 195 18.60 -11.66 4.16
C SER A 195 18.48 -10.73 5.38
N ARG A 196 19.61 -10.27 5.89
CA ARG A 196 19.68 -9.42 7.08
C ARG A 196 18.85 -8.15 6.92
N GLN A 197 18.86 -7.57 5.72
CA GLN A 197 18.12 -6.35 5.39
C GLN A 197 16.61 -6.56 5.51
N ILE A 198 16.09 -7.64 4.92
CA ILE A 198 14.65 -7.94 4.96
C ILE A 198 14.21 -8.33 6.38
N LEU A 199 14.99 -9.14 7.10
CA LEU A 199 14.68 -9.48 8.49
C LEU A 199 14.58 -8.24 9.38
N LEU A 200 15.46 -7.26 9.20
CA LEU A 200 15.42 -5.99 9.93
C LEU A 200 14.25 -5.09 9.49
N LEU A 201 13.82 -5.15 8.23
CA LEU A 201 12.66 -4.39 7.73
C LEU A 201 11.32 -5.07 8.06
N THR A 202 11.32 -6.38 8.36
CA THR A 202 10.09 -7.14 8.64
C THR A 202 9.20 -6.52 9.72
N PRO A 203 9.70 -6.05 10.87
CA PRO A 203 8.86 -5.38 11.86
C PRO A 203 8.17 -4.12 11.34
N LEU A 204 8.85 -3.34 10.47
CA LEU A 204 8.28 -2.16 9.83
C LEU A 204 7.22 -2.53 8.79
N PHE A 205 7.46 -3.56 7.96
CA PHE A 205 6.50 -4.04 6.97
C PHE A 205 5.23 -4.58 7.65
N TRP A 206 5.40 -5.33 8.74
CA TRP A 206 4.30 -5.83 9.55
C TRP A 206 3.49 -4.69 10.17
N TYR A 207 4.17 -3.75 10.84
CA TYR A 207 3.53 -2.56 11.41
C TYR A 207 2.74 -1.80 10.37
N PHE A 208 3.34 -1.52 9.21
CA PHE A 208 2.72 -0.79 8.10
C PHE A 208 1.45 -1.46 7.59
N GLY A 209 1.43 -2.79 7.55
CA GLY A 209 0.22 -3.56 7.25
C GLY A 209 -0.82 -3.47 8.37
N TRP A 210 -0.42 -3.78 9.58
CA TRP A 210 -1.29 -3.89 10.76
C TRP A 210 -2.14 -2.64 11.01
N ILE A 211 -1.56 -1.45 10.92
CA ILE A 211 -2.23 -0.18 11.24
C ILE A 211 -3.39 0.16 10.30
N GLN A 212 -3.51 -0.49 9.13
CA GLN A 212 -4.54 -0.16 8.14
C GLN A 212 -5.97 -0.45 8.59
N ALA A 213 -6.16 -1.31 9.58
CA ALA A 213 -7.48 -1.70 10.07
C ALA A 213 -8.12 -0.65 11.01
N TYR A 214 -7.32 0.02 11.84
CA TYR A 214 -7.79 0.93 12.87
C TYR A 214 -8.54 2.16 12.34
N PRO A 215 -8.01 2.93 11.36
CA PRO A 215 -8.65 4.17 10.91
C PRO A 215 -10.06 3.99 10.37
N GLY A 216 -10.31 2.86 9.69
CA GLY A 216 -11.64 2.53 9.18
C GLY A 216 -12.67 2.33 10.29
N THR A 217 -12.31 1.58 11.32
CA THR A 217 -13.18 1.33 12.49
C THR A 217 -13.37 2.59 13.32
N TYR A 218 -12.31 3.39 13.50
CA TYR A 218 -12.36 4.71 14.17
C TYR A 218 -13.36 5.65 13.50
N LEU A 219 -13.28 5.81 12.17
CA LEU A 219 -14.22 6.62 11.40
C LEU A 219 -15.67 6.09 11.53
N ALA A 220 -15.87 4.78 11.39
CA ALA A 220 -17.22 4.18 11.45
C ALA A 220 -17.83 4.35 12.83
N THR A 221 -17.04 4.33 13.90
CA THR A 221 -17.51 4.41 15.28
C THR A 221 -17.89 5.84 15.69
N TYR A 222 -17.10 6.83 15.30
CA TYR A 222 -17.28 8.19 15.84
C TYR A 222 -17.85 9.20 14.84
N PHE A 223 -17.73 8.99 13.53
CA PHE A 223 -18.07 10.01 12.53
C PHE A 223 -19.40 9.77 11.83
N THR A 224 -20.09 10.85 11.49
CA THR A 224 -21.26 10.81 10.60
C THR A 224 -20.86 10.40 9.19
N VAL A 225 -21.81 9.89 8.38
CA VAL A 225 -21.54 9.42 7.01
C VAL A 225 -20.94 10.53 6.15
N ARG A 226 -21.46 11.77 6.27
CA ARG A 226 -20.91 12.89 5.51
C ARG A 226 -19.49 13.25 5.92
N SER A 227 -19.17 13.18 7.21
CA SER A 227 -17.82 13.44 7.72
C SER A 227 -16.84 12.33 7.33
N ARG A 228 -17.28 11.08 7.24
CA ARG A 228 -16.50 9.95 6.69
C ARG A 228 -16.22 10.13 5.20
N ALA A 229 -17.20 10.64 4.45
CA ALA A 229 -17.04 10.94 3.03
C ALA A 229 -16.03 12.07 2.79
N LEU A 230 -16.06 13.12 3.63
CA LEU A 230 -15.03 14.17 3.66
C LEU A 230 -13.66 13.57 3.99
N GLY A 231 -13.59 12.69 4.99
CA GLY A 231 -12.36 11.97 5.37
C GLY A 231 -11.78 11.15 4.22
N SER A 232 -12.63 10.47 3.44
CA SER A 232 -12.21 9.74 2.24
C SER A 232 -11.56 10.63 1.19
N PHE A 233 -12.14 11.80 0.94
CA PHE A 233 -11.59 12.78 0.00
C PHE A 233 -10.29 13.41 0.53
N MET A 234 -10.33 13.94 1.75
CA MET A 234 -9.19 14.64 2.35
C MET A 234 -7.99 13.70 2.57
N SER A 235 -8.22 12.43 2.94
CA SER A 235 -7.14 11.45 3.08
C SER A 235 -6.39 11.19 1.77
N ALA A 236 -7.08 11.22 0.64
CA ALA A 236 -6.45 11.10 -0.66
C ALA A 236 -5.59 12.33 -1.01
N VAL A 237 -6.08 13.54 -0.68
CA VAL A 237 -5.34 14.79 -0.89
C VAL A 237 -4.09 14.85 -0.01
N VAL A 238 -4.25 14.66 1.32
CA VAL A 238 -3.09 14.73 2.23
C VAL A 238 -2.10 13.58 1.98
N GLY A 239 -2.59 12.40 1.59
CA GLY A 239 -1.74 11.27 1.19
C GLY A 239 -0.87 11.61 -0.03
N THR A 240 -1.45 12.27 -1.03
CA THR A 240 -0.71 12.75 -2.21
C THR A 240 0.36 13.77 -1.82
N LEU A 241 0.00 14.78 -1.05
CA LEU A 241 0.95 15.80 -0.57
C LEU A 241 2.08 15.19 0.27
N SER A 242 1.75 14.22 1.12
CA SER A 242 2.74 13.52 1.96
C SER A 242 3.68 12.65 1.14
N THR A 243 3.21 12.07 0.04
CA THR A 243 4.05 11.33 -0.92
C THR A 243 5.10 12.25 -1.55
N TRP A 244 4.68 13.45 -1.98
CA TRP A 244 5.61 14.46 -2.51
C TRP A 244 6.60 14.93 -1.45
N LEU A 245 6.13 15.18 -0.23
CA LEU A 245 6.99 15.55 0.90
C LEU A 245 8.03 14.46 1.18
N ALA A 246 7.65 13.19 1.19
CA ALA A 246 8.59 12.08 1.40
C ALA A 246 9.66 12.04 0.32
N GLY A 247 9.28 12.23 -0.97
CA GLY A 247 10.23 12.32 -2.07
C GLY A 247 11.23 13.47 -1.89
N MET A 248 10.73 14.66 -1.55
CA MET A 248 11.62 15.81 -1.28
C MET A 248 12.57 15.56 -0.11
N LEU A 249 12.10 14.90 0.97
CA LEU A 249 12.95 14.60 2.13
C LEU A 249 14.09 13.62 1.80
N VAL A 250 13.82 12.63 0.94
CA VAL A 250 14.85 11.67 0.51
C VAL A 250 15.87 12.30 -0.44
N ASP A 251 15.46 13.31 -1.21
CA ASP A 251 16.30 13.99 -2.20
C ASP A 251 16.81 15.37 -1.73
N ILE A 252 16.79 15.65 -0.43
CA ILE A 252 17.21 16.93 0.14
C ILE A 252 18.59 17.35 -0.38
N PRO A 253 18.73 18.50 -1.08
CA PRO A 253 19.96 18.88 -1.78
C PRO A 253 21.11 19.30 -0.86
N TRP A 254 20.82 19.81 0.35
CA TRP A 254 21.85 20.22 1.31
C TRP A 254 22.57 19.06 2.01
N ALA A 255 21.97 17.87 2.03
CA ALA A 255 22.60 16.68 2.58
C ALA A 255 23.36 15.92 1.49
N LYS A 256 24.66 16.21 1.34
CA LYS A 256 25.51 15.60 0.30
C LYS A 256 25.59 14.07 0.39
N LYS A 257 25.63 13.52 1.62
CA LYS A 257 25.76 12.07 1.83
C LYS A 257 24.38 11.41 1.85
N ARG A 258 24.18 10.38 1.01
CA ARG A 258 22.94 9.57 0.97
C ARG A 258 22.54 9.01 2.35
N GLN A 259 23.54 8.58 3.14
CA GLN A 259 23.28 8.10 4.50
C GLN A 259 22.66 9.18 5.39
N THR A 260 23.14 10.41 5.31
CA THR A 260 22.55 11.53 6.07
C THR A 260 21.11 11.77 5.66
N ARG A 261 20.81 11.79 4.35
CA ARG A 261 19.45 11.95 3.83
C ARG A 261 18.52 10.85 4.36
N ALA A 262 18.94 9.59 4.24
CA ALA A 262 18.16 8.45 4.70
C ALA A 262 17.86 8.50 6.21
N ILE A 263 18.87 8.80 7.02
CA ILE A 263 18.72 8.87 8.49
C ILE A 263 17.86 10.07 8.88
N THR A 264 18.05 11.24 8.28
CA THR A 264 17.24 12.45 8.57
C THR A 264 15.78 12.21 8.21
N THR A 265 15.51 11.62 7.05
CA THR A 265 14.14 11.26 6.62
C THR A 265 13.52 10.26 7.60
N PHE A 266 14.25 9.22 8.00
CA PHE A 266 13.78 8.25 8.98
C PHE A 266 13.45 8.92 10.32
N ILE A 267 14.33 9.78 10.87
CA ILE A 267 14.12 10.48 12.13
C ILE A 267 12.88 11.38 12.04
N PHE A 268 12.71 12.12 10.94
CA PHE A 268 11.53 12.95 10.73
C PHE A 268 10.25 12.11 10.79
N ILE A 269 10.20 11.00 10.04
CA ILE A 269 9.06 10.07 10.04
C ILE A 269 8.85 9.50 11.45
N ALA A 270 9.92 9.11 12.13
CA ALA A 270 9.87 8.55 13.48
C ALA A 270 9.24 9.53 14.48
N VAL A 271 9.64 10.79 14.46
CA VAL A 271 9.09 11.83 15.34
C VAL A 271 7.61 12.08 15.04
N VAL A 272 7.25 12.33 13.77
CA VAL A 272 5.87 12.67 13.39
C VAL A 272 4.93 11.49 13.67
N ASN A 273 5.32 10.27 13.32
CA ASN A 273 4.47 9.10 13.54
C ASN A 273 4.33 8.75 15.03
N SER A 274 5.40 8.90 15.84
CA SER A 274 5.33 8.74 17.29
C SER A 274 4.37 9.74 17.92
N ALA A 275 4.48 11.02 17.56
CA ALA A 275 3.57 12.05 18.04
C ALA A 275 2.10 11.75 17.64
N THR A 276 1.88 11.27 16.42
CA THR A 276 0.55 10.89 15.93
C THR A 276 -0.07 9.76 16.75
N TRP A 277 0.69 8.69 17.06
CA TRP A 277 0.14 7.57 17.84
C TRP A 277 -0.07 7.93 19.31
N ILE A 278 0.81 8.73 19.91
CA ILE A 278 0.60 9.24 21.28
C ILE A 278 -0.68 10.08 21.33
N TRP A 279 -0.88 10.97 20.35
CA TRP A 279 -2.10 11.76 20.23
C TRP A 279 -3.34 10.90 19.99
N ALA A 280 -3.25 9.89 19.11
CA ALA A 280 -4.35 8.95 18.85
C ALA A 280 -4.77 8.19 20.12
N VAL A 281 -3.81 7.69 20.90
CA VAL A 281 -4.10 7.00 22.18
C VAL A 281 -4.74 7.96 23.19
N TYR A 282 -4.26 9.20 23.30
CA TYR A 282 -4.83 10.22 24.19
C TYR A 282 -6.29 10.51 23.83
N ILE A 283 -6.59 10.81 22.58
CA ILE A 283 -7.95 11.07 22.09
C ILE A 283 -8.85 9.83 22.25
N GLN A 284 -8.32 8.64 21.98
CA GLN A 284 -9.08 7.41 22.13
C GLN A 284 -9.42 7.10 23.60
N ASN A 285 -8.53 7.45 24.52
CA ASN A 285 -8.82 7.35 25.96
C ASN A 285 -9.97 8.27 26.40
N GLU A 286 -10.08 9.46 25.82
CA GLU A 286 -11.20 10.37 26.04
C GLU A 286 -12.49 9.82 25.40
N TYR A 287 -12.42 9.37 24.14
CA TYR A 287 -13.58 8.94 23.35
C TYR A 287 -14.20 7.61 23.83
N ARG A 288 -13.45 6.76 24.51
CA ARG A 288 -14.04 5.53 25.11
C ARG A 288 -15.09 5.86 26.17
N HIS A 289 -14.98 7.00 26.85
CA HIS A 289 -15.92 7.45 27.88
C HIS A 289 -17.02 8.33 27.29
N THR A 290 -16.67 9.31 26.47
CA THR A 290 -17.60 10.31 25.93
C THR A 290 -18.43 9.83 24.74
N LYS A 291 -17.93 8.84 23.97
CA LYS A 291 -18.55 8.27 22.76
C LYS A 291 -19.13 9.35 21.82
N PRO A 292 -18.36 10.37 21.43
CA PRO A 292 -18.86 11.53 20.68
C PRO A 292 -19.40 11.12 19.31
N VAL A 293 -20.33 11.95 18.79
CA VAL A 293 -20.74 11.91 17.37
C VAL A 293 -20.10 13.09 16.68
N LEU A 294 -19.06 12.81 15.88
CA LEU A 294 -18.24 13.82 15.23
C LEU A 294 -18.82 14.18 13.86
N ASP A 295 -19.13 15.45 13.69
CA ASP A 295 -19.65 15.99 12.46
C ASP A 295 -19.06 17.37 12.17
N TRP A 296 -18.81 17.68 10.91
CA TRP A 296 -18.23 18.97 10.50
C TRP A 296 -19.08 20.18 10.85
N GLY A 297 -20.35 20.00 11.18
CA GLY A 297 -21.21 21.07 11.70
C GLY A 297 -20.83 21.54 13.12
N ASN A 298 -20.01 20.75 13.87
CA ASN A 298 -19.45 21.14 15.16
C ASN A 298 -17.91 21.12 15.08
N LEU A 299 -17.34 22.24 14.63
CA LEU A 299 -15.93 22.33 14.27
C LEU A 299 -14.95 22.03 15.41
N SER A 300 -15.26 22.39 16.67
CA SER A 300 -14.30 22.21 17.77
C SER A 300 -14.09 20.73 18.12
N ALA A 301 -15.18 19.98 18.31
CA ALA A 301 -15.11 18.55 18.58
C ALA A 301 -14.63 17.74 17.35
N PHE A 302 -15.13 18.12 16.16
CA PHE A 302 -14.76 17.50 14.90
C PHE A 302 -13.26 17.64 14.61
N GLY A 303 -12.71 18.84 14.72
CA GLY A 303 -11.29 19.11 14.38
C GLY A 303 -10.31 18.27 15.19
N ARG A 304 -10.58 18.04 16.47
CA ARG A 304 -9.71 17.19 17.34
C ARG A 304 -9.66 15.75 16.83
N GLY A 305 -10.83 15.14 16.58
CA GLY A 305 -10.90 13.75 16.12
C GLY A 305 -10.47 13.58 14.67
N PHE A 306 -10.88 14.53 13.80
CA PHE A 306 -10.52 14.50 12.39
C PHE A 306 -9.04 14.75 12.16
N GLY A 307 -8.41 15.59 12.99
CA GLY A 307 -6.97 15.83 12.98
C GLY A 307 -6.17 14.54 13.20
N VAL A 308 -6.54 13.72 14.18
CA VAL A 308 -5.91 12.41 14.40
C VAL A 308 -5.96 11.55 13.14
N TYR A 309 -7.14 11.41 12.54
CA TYR A 309 -7.29 10.64 11.30
C TYR A 309 -6.46 11.19 10.14
N MET A 310 -6.38 12.51 9.98
CA MET A 310 -5.56 13.13 8.93
C MET A 310 -4.06 12.86 9.15
N PHE A 311 -3.57 13.02 10.37
CA PHE A 311 -2.16 12.74 10.68
C PHE A 311 -1.81 11.25 10.55
N GLU A 312 -2.72 10.34 10.88
CA GLU A 312 -2.56 8.91 10.57
C GLU A 312 -2.43 8.67 9.06
N ARG A 313 -3.17 9.38 8.21
CA ARG A 313 -3.05 9.26 6.74
C ARG A 313 -1.76 9.86 6.21
N ILE A 314 -1.32 10.99 6.79
CA ILE A 314 -0.02 11.61 6.46
C ILE A 314 1.11 10.65 6.79
N THR A 315 1.17 10.17 8.03
CA THR A 315 2.25 9.29 8.49
C THR A 315 2.25 7.94 7.78
N PHE A 316 1.06 7.39 7.47
CA PHE A 316 0.94 6.20 6.64
C PHE A 316 1.61 6.38 5.27
N SER A 317 1.33 7.50 4.58
CA SER A 317 1.93 7.77 3.28
C SER A 317 3.45 8.02 3.36
N LEU A 318 3.92 8.67 4.43
CA LEU A 318 5.35 8.87 4.67
C LEU A 318 6.07 7.53 4.88
N VAL A 319 5.51 6.65 5.71
CA VAL A 319 6.06 5.30 5.96
C VAL A 319 6.01 4.46 4.68
N GLU A 320 4.90 4.47 3.93
CA GLU A 320 4.76 3.77 2.65
C GLU A 320 5.90 4.13 1.69
N ASN A 321 6.09 5.42 1.44
CA ASN A 321 7.14 5.88 0.53
C ASN A 321 8.54 5.49 1.01
N TYR A 322 8.78 5.59 2.31
CA TYR A 322 10.06 5.22 2.90
C TYR A 322 10.37 3.73 2.76
N VAL A 323 9.37 2.87 2.97
CA VAL A 323 9.49 1.42 2.81
C VAL A 323 9.81 1.05 1.36
N TYR A 324 9.11 1.66 0.38
CA TYR A 324 9.40 1.45 -1.03
C TYR A 324 10.78 1.99 -1.43
N TRP A 325 11.19 3.12 -0.87
CA TRP A 325 12.55 3.63 -1.07
C TRP A 325 13.61 2.64 -0.54
N CYS A 326 13.42 2.08 0.65
CA CYS A 326 14.33 1.06 1.18
C CYS A 326 14.47 -0.14 0.23
N ILE A 327 13.35 -0.67 -0.26
CA ILE A 327 13.33 -1.83 -1.17
C ILE A 327 13.98 -1.50 -2.52
N SER A 328 13.69 -0.33 -3.09
CA SER A 328 14.28 0.06 -4.38
C SER A 328 15.81 0.17 -4.35
N ASN A 329 16.38 0.43 -3.18
CA ASN A 329 17.82 0.51 -2.97
C ASN A 329 18.50 -0.85 -2.66
N LEU A 330 17.73 -1.93 -2.49
CA LEU A 330 18.26 -3.29 -2.27
C LEU A 330 18.39 -4.09 -3.56
N SER A 331 17.81 -3.62 -4.65
CA SER A 331 17.64 -4.38 -5.89
C SER A 331 18.54 -3.87 -7.02
N ASP A 332 19.30 -4.78 -7.62
CA ASP A 332 20.13 -4.53 -8.80
C ASP A 332 19.49 -4.92 -10.11
N SER A 333 18.58 -5.90 -10.08
CA SER A 333 17.96 -6.44 -11.28
C SER A 333 16.45 -6.26 -11.26
N PRO A 334 15.79 -6.18 -12.41
CA PRO A 334 14.34 -6.18 -12.48
C PRO A 334 13.70 -7.40 -11.81
N GLY A 335 14.34 -8.59 -11.93
CA GLY A 335 13.85 -9.82 -11.31
C GLY A 335 13.88 -9.76 -9.78
N ASP A 336 14.94 -9.19 -9.19
CA ASP A 336 15.02 -9.03 -7.74
C ASP A 336 14.06 -7.94 -7.24
N SER A 337 13.84 -6.87 -8.02
CA SER A 337 12.84 -5.84 -7.69
C SER A 337 11.45 -6.44 -7.51
N ILE A 338 11.03 -7.38 -8.39
CA ILE A 338 9.76 -8.08 -8.30
C ILE A 338 9.70 -8.90 -7.00
N ARG A 339 10.76 -9.65 -6.70
CA ARG A 339 10.85 -10.49 -5.50
C ARG A 339 10.78 -9.67 -4.22
N TYR A 340 11.55 -8.59 -4.13
CA TYR A 340 11.52 -7.67 -2.98
C TYR A 340 10.15 -7.02 -2.80
N SER A 341 9.50 -6.57 -3.87
CA SER A 341 8.15 -6.01 -3.83
C SER A 341 7.12 -7.06 -3.39
N SER A 342 7.23 -8.29 -3.87
CA SER A 342 6.35 -9.39 -3.47
C SER A 342 6.54 -9.79 -2.00
N LEU A 343 7.77 -9.78 -1.49
CA LEU A 343 8.06 -10.00 -0.07
C LEU A 343 7.49 -8.90 0.82
N LEU A 344 7.70 -7.64 0.44
CA LEU A 344 7.08 -6.51 1.13
C LEU A 344 5.56 -6.69 1.20
N ARG A 345 4.92 -6.89 0.04
CA ARG A 345 3.47 -7.03 -0.04
C ARG A 345 2.96 -8.25 0.73
N GLY A 346 3.67 -9.38 0.69
CA GLY A 346 3.30 -10.57 1.45
C GLY A 346 3.34 -10.33 2.97
N ILE A 347 4.40 -9.71 3.49
CA ILE A 347 4.54 -9.41 4.92
C ILE A 347 3.53 -8.34 5.35
N GLU A 348 3.38 -7.28 4.57
CA GLU A 348 2.41 -6.22 4.78
C GLU A 348 1.00 -6.79 4.87
N THR A 349 0.56 -7.55 3.86
CA THR A 349 -0.81 -8.09 3.81
C THR A 349 -1.09 -9.11 4.90
N ALA A 350 -0.08 -9.86 5.36
CA ALA A 350 -0.20 -10.69 6.56
C ALA A 350 -0.48 -9.84 7.80
N GLY A 351 0.24 -8.72 7.97
CA GLY A 351 -0.02 -7.74 9.04
C GLY A 351 -1.43 -7.15 8.93
N VAL A 352 -1.87 -6.79 7.72
CA VAL A 352 -3.23 -6.28 7.45
C VAL A 352 -4.29 -7.31 7.84
N ALA A 353 -4.11 -8.58 7.44
CA ALA A 353 -5.05 -9.65 7.75
C ALA A 353 -5.25 -9.83 9.26
N VAL A 354 -4.15 -9.86 10.02
CA VAL A 354 -4.21 -9.98 11.49
C VAL A 354 -4.80 -8.72 12.11
N GLY A 355 -4.44 -7.53 11.64
CA GLY A 355 -5.00 -6.27 12.11
C GLY A 355 -6.51 -6.19 11.94
N PHE A 356 -7.03 -6.55 10.78
CA PHE A 356 -8.48 -6.64 10.54
C PHE A 356 -9.13 -7.77 11.34
N GLY A 357 -8.45 -8.92 11.52
CA GLY A 357 -8.92 -10.00 12.38
C GLY A 357 -9.15 -9.55 13.81
N VAL A 358 -8.24 -8.79 14.39
CA VAL A 358 -8.39 -8.18 15.72
C VAL A 358 -9.53 -7.17 15.77
N GLN A 359 -9.73 -6.39 14.71
CA GLN A 359 -10.85 -5.44 14.62
C GLN A 359 -12.20 -6.11 14.31
N ALA A 360 -12.20 -7.36 13.88
CA ALA A 360 -13.44 -8.12 13.62
C ALA A 360 -14.14 -8.58 14.90
N VAL A 361 -13.40 -8.72 16.00
CA VAL A 361 -13.97 -9.05 17.31
C VAL A 361 -14.26 -7.77 18.11
N PRO A 362 -15.17 -7.81 19.12
CA PRO A 362 -15.51 -6.67 19.95
C PRO A 362 -14.33 -6.23 20.83
N THR A 363 -13.32 -5.63 20.23
CA THR A 363 -12.13 -5.13 20.91
C THR A 363 -12.28 -3.62 21.14
N ALA A 364 -11.93 -3.16 22.34
CA ALA A 364 -11.95 -1.73 22.62
C ALA A 364 -10.95 -1.00 21.72
N LEU A 365 -11.37 0.06 21.05
CA LEU A 365 -10.52 0.84 20.14
C LEU A 365 -9.28 1.41 20.85
N ILE A 366 -9.35 1.65 22.17
CA ILE A 366 -8.19 2.08 22.95
C ILE A 366 -7.10 1.00 22.99
N ALA A 367 -7.49 -0.27 23.11
CA ALA A 367 -6.52 -1.37 23.08
C ALA A 367 -5.83 -1.47 21.72
N THR A 368 -6.58 -1.36 20.62
CA THR A 368 -6.02 -1.40 19.26
C THR A 368 -5.13 -0.19 18.97
N ALA A 369 -5.52 1.02 19.40
CA ALA A 369 -4.66 2.21 19.31
C ALA A 369 -3.35 2.03 20.10
N SER A 370 -3.42 1.47 21.32
CA SER A 370 -2.24 1.20 22.14
C SER A 370 -1.34 0.13 21.52
N ILE A 371 -1.90 -0.92 20.93
CA ILE A 371 -1.14 -1.94 20.17
C ILE A 371 -0.42 -1.30 18.98
N ASN A 372 -1.11 -0.44 18.20
CA ASN A 372 -0.52 0.27 17.07
C ASN A 372 0.69 1.12 17.51
N CYS A 373 0.52 1.85 18.62
CA CYS A 373 1.58 2.64 19.24
C CYS A 373 2.75 1.74 19.67
N GLY A 374 2.47 0.65 20.36
CA GLY A 374 3.48 -0.31 20.83
C GLY A 374 4.25 -0.97 19.68
N LEU A 375 3.57 -1.42 18.63
CA LEU A 375 4.20 -2.01 17.44
C LEU A 375 5.07 -0.99 16.70
N TRP A 376 4.66 0.28 16.67
CA TRP A 376 5.49 1.34 16.12
C TRP A 376 6.80 1.47 16.88
N PHE A 377 6.75 1.66 18.19
CA PHE A 377 7.95 1.81 19.02
C PHE A 377 8.83 0.55 18.97
N LEU A 378 8.24 -0.64 18.92
CA LEU A 378 8.97 -1.90 18.75
C LEU A 378 9.71 -1.94 17.41
N SER A 379 9.12 -1.41 16.34
CA SER A 379 9.73 -1.43 14.99
C SER A 379 10.90 -0.45 14.84
N LEU A 380 10.96 0.63 15.65
CA LEU A 380 11.92 1.73 15.49
C LEU A 380 13.40 1.29 15.49
N PRO A 381 13.91 0.52 16.48
CA PRO A 381 15.32 0.16 16.52
C PRO A 381 15.73 -0.71 15.34
N PHE A 382 14.86 -1.64 14.92
CA PHE A 382 15.10 -2.49 13.77
C PHE A 382 15.13 -1.68 12.48
N SER A 383 14.17 -0.77 12.32
CA SER A 383 14.03 0.09 11.14
C SER A 383 15.20 1.08 11.02
N PHE A 384 15.67 1.65 12.12
CA PHE A 384 16.85 2.50 12.15
C PHE A 384 18.09 1.74 11.66
N TYR A 385 18.32 0.55 12.24
CA TYR A 385 19.45 -0.27 11.84
C TYR A 385 19.33 -0.77 10.40
N ALA A 386 18.11 -1.12 9.95
CA ALA A 386 17.82 -1.47 8.57
C ALA A 386 18.18 -0.33 7.62
N THR A 387 17.83 0.92 7.94
CA THR A 387 18.19 2.10 7.15
C THR A 387 19.68 2.19 6.88
N VAL A 388 20.50 2.00 7.93
CA VAL A 388 21.96 2.00 7.80
C VAL A 388 22.45 0.88 6.89
N GLN A 389 21.88 -0.33 7.03
CA GLN A 389 22.26 -1.49 6.21
C GLN A 389 21.83 -1.33 4.74
N VAL A 390 20.64 -0.77 4.49
CA VAL A 390 20.15 -0.49 3.12
C VAL A 390 21.11 0.47 2.39
N VAL A 391 21.49 1.56 3.05
CA VAL A 391 22.44 2.54 2.45
C VAL A 391 23.80 1.91 2.22
N ARG A 392 24.29 1.09 3.16
CA ARG A 392 25.57 0.37 2.98
C ARG A 392 25.50 -0.54 1.77
N LYS A 393 24.47 -1.36 1.67
CA LYS A 393 24.27 -2.26 0.52
C LYS A 393 24.18 -1.51 -0.80
N PHE A 394 23.43 -0.41 -0.83
CA PHE A 394 23.36 0.43 -2.02
C PHE A 394 24.74 0.93 -2.47
N ASN A 395 25.55 1.46 -1.53
CA ASN A 395 26.88 1.96 -1.85
C ASN A 395 27.81 0.84 -2.35
N GLU A 396 27.66 -0.39 -1.85
CA GLU A 396 28.37 -1.57 -2.36
C GLU A 396 28.00 -1.85 -3.82
N LEU A 397 26.69 -1.88 -4.11
CA LEU A 397 26.15 -2.14 -5.45
C LEU A 397 26.58 -1.05 -6.46
N GLU A 398 26.61 0.20 -6.02
CA GLU A 398 27.07 1.34 -6.86
C GLU A 398 28.55 1.19 -7.23
N ARG A 399 29.41 0.84 -6.27
CA ARG A 399 30.83 0.55 -6.52
C ARG A 399 31.06 -0.63 -7.46
N GLU A 400 30.26 -1.70 -7.31
CA GLU A 400 30.32 -2.86 -8.20
C GLU A 400 29.95 -2.49 -9.65
N ARG A 401 28.98 -1.61 -9.84
CA ARG A 401 28.57 -1.09 -11.15
C ARG A 401 29.67 -0.22 -11.78
N GLU A 402 30.24 0.69 -11.00
CA GLU A 402 31.36 1.54 -11.45
C GLU A 402 32.58 0.71 -11.85
N ALA A 403 32.93 -0.31 -11.06
CA ALA A 403 34.03 -1.21 -11.38
C ALA A 403 33.79 -2.02 -12.66
N LYS A 404 32.56 -2.49 -12.88
CA LYS A 404 32.20 -3.18 -14.13
C LYS A 404 32.23 -2.26 -15.34
N ALA A 405 31.78 -1.01 -15.20
CA ALA A 405 31.82 -0.02 -16.27
C ALA A 405 33.27 0.32 -16.66
N ALA A 406 34.14 0.58 -15.68
CA ALA A 406 35.56 0.82 -15.91
C ALA A 406 36.31 -0.36 -16.55
N GLY A 407 35.97 -1.59 -16.15
CA GLY A 407 36.54 -2.81 -16.75
C GLY A 407 36.06 -3.06 -18.19
N ALA A 408 34.84 -2.62 -18.54
CA ALA A 408 34.33 -2.70 -19.91
C ALA A 408 34.97 -1.69 -20.83
N GLU A 409 35.29 -0.47 -20.35
CA GLU A 409 36.02 0.55 -21.12
C GLU A 409 37.47 0.12 -21.44
N VAL A 410 38.16 -0.52 -20.50
CA VAL A 410 39.51 -1.04 -20.72
C VAL A 410 39.53 -2.19 -21.73
N GLY A 411 38.49 -3.06 -21.72
CA GLY A 411 38.39 -4.18 -22.67
C GLY A 411 38.03 -3.75 -24.10
N ASP A 412 37.40 -2.60 -24.30
CA ASP A 412 37.04 -2.08 -25.63
C ASP A 412 38.20 -1.32 -26.28
N ASP A 413 39.11 -0.75 -25.48
CA ASP A 413 40.33 -0.06 -25.95
C ASP A 413 41.42 -1.09 -26.40
N ASP A 414 41.54 -2.22 -25.70
CA ASP A 414 42.44 -3.32 -26.09
C ASP A 414 41.97 -4.06 -27.37
N SER A 415 40.69 -3.95 -27.72
CA SER A 415 40.14 -4.55 -28.96
C SER A 415 40.31 -3.62 -30.20
N ARG A 416 40.71 -2.37 -30.01
CA ARG A 416 40.91 -1.38 -31.06
C ARG A 416 42.40 -1.06 -31.35
N ALA A 417 43.30 -1.62 -30.56
CA ALA A 417 44.74 -1.57 -30.79
C ALA A 417 45.24 -2.83 -31.53
#